data_666b57f32edfc6b5d74216c8cfc2ce4a
#
_entry.id   666b57f32edfc6b5d74216c8cfc2ce4a
#
_cell.length_a   1.000
_cell.length_b   1.000
_cell.length_c   1.000
_cell.angle_alpha   90.00
_cell.angle_beta   90.00
_cell.angle_gamma   90.00
#
_symmetry.space_group_name_H-M   'P 1'
#
loop_
_entity.id
_entity.type
_entity.pdbx_description
1 polymer ?
#
loop_
_entity_poly.entity_id
_entity_poly.type
_entity_poly.pdbx_seq_one_letter_code
_entity_poly.pdbx_strand_id
1 'polypeptide(L)'
;MNILITRPLIDAEDLMGKLFSLGHKIIHIPTLQVKPVTNQKCDAKNYDAFIFTSANAIRNLKLLNEDKKKLCFCVGSITEKIVRQKGYSNTISAGGNVNALKNIILNSDFDKKKKIAYFCGDYISTDLDLDLKREGYLIDKVINYSSEKIVDLNNENEKILNNHPPDICLLYTSDAADEV
;
A
#
# COMPACT_ATOMS: atom_id res chain seq x y z
N MET A 1 -8.83 -21.42 -18.77
CA MET A 1 -8.10 -20.24 -19.27
C MET A 1 -6.79 -20.10 -18.51
N ASN A 2 -5.74 -19.64 -19.19
CA ASN A 2 -4.46 -19.27 -18.58
C ASN A 2 -4.50 -17.78 -18.23
N ILE A 3 -4.38 -17.43 -16.97
CA ILE A 3 -4.44 -16.05 -16.51
C ILE A 3 -3.08 -15.64 -15.97
N LEU A 4 -2.44 -14.65 -16.60
CA LEU A 4 -1.19 -14.05 -16.13
C LEU A 4 -1.50 -12.96 -15.11
N ILE A 5 -0.86 -13.02 -13.94
CA ILE A 5 -0.96 -12.03 -12.87
C ILE A 5 0.41 -11.44 -12.62
N THR A 6 0.52 -10.10 -12.71
CA THR A 6 1.79 -9.37 -12.56
C THR A 6 1.94 -8.65 -11.22
N ARG A 7 0.97 -8.75 -10.33
CA ARG A 7 1.03 -8.20 -8.97
C ARG A 7 2.09 -8.91 -8.12
N PRO A 8 2.72 -8.23 -7.15
CA PRO A 8 3.46 -8.89 -6.08
C PRO A 8 2.61 -9.96 -5.39
N LEU A 9 3.21 -11.10 -5.01
CA LEU A 9 2.48 -12.26 -4.48
C LEU A 9 1.54 -11.90 -3.33
N ILE A 10 2.01 -11.09 -2.40
CA ILE A 10 1.26 -10.69 -1.20
C ILE A 10 -0.05 -9.93 -1.52
N ASP A 11 -0.13 -9.30 -2.70
CA ASP A 11 -1.31 -8.58 -3.19
C ASP A 11 -2.16 -9.41 -4.16
N ALA A 12 -1.62 -10.53 -4.65
CA ALA A 12 -2.25 -11.39 -5.64
C ALA A 12 -2.85 -12.67 -5.05
N GLU A 13 -2.41 -13.10 -3.87
CA GLU A 13 -2.69 -14.43 -3.30
C GLU A 13 -4.20 -14.73 -3.21
N ASP A 14 -4.99 -13.81 -2.64
CA ASP A 14 -6.44 -13.99 -2.52
C ASP A 14 -7.13 -14.10 -3.90
N LEU A 15 -6.70 -13.29 -4.87
CA LEU A 15 -7.23 -13.30 -6.23
C LEU A 15 -6.83 -14.59 -6.95
N MET A 16 -5.57 -15.00 -6.83
CA MET A 16 -5.06 -16.26 -7.39
C MET A 16 -5.85 -17.46 -6.87
N GLY A 17 -6.09 -17.51 -5.56
CA GLY A 17 -6.89 -18.57 -4.93
C GLY A 17 -8.32 -18.62 -5.46
N LYS A 18 -8.98 -17.48 -5.61
CA LYS A 18 -10.34 -17.39 -6.17
C LYS A 18 -10.39 -17.84 -7.63
N LEU A 19 -9.46 -17.35 -8.47
CA LEU A 19 -9.41 -17.72 -9.88
C LEU A 19 -9.07 -19.21 -10.06
N PHE A 20 -8.17 -19.74 -9.23
CA PHE A 20 -7.84 -21.16 -9.24
C PHE A 20 -9.06 -22.03 -8.88
N SER A 21 -9.83 -21.62 -7.86
CA SER A 21 -11.06 -22.35 -7.45
C SER A 21 -12.15 -22.32 -8.51
N LEU A 22 -12.12 -21.35 -9.43
CA LEU A 22 -12.99 -21.29 -10.61
C LEU A 22 -12.48 -22.12 -11.79
N GLY A 23 -11.40 -22.90 -11.62
CA GLY A 23 -10.85 -23.79 -12.64
C GLY A 23 -9.91 -23.11 -13.65
N HIS A 24 -9.40 -21.90 -13.33
CA HIS A 24 -8.42 -21.23 -14.17
C HIS A 24 -7.00 -21.66 -13.82
N LYS A 25 -6.12 -21.69 -14.82
CA LYS A 25 -4.68 -21.89 -14.64
C LYS A 25 -4.01 -20.54 -14.41
N ILE A 26 -3.30 -20.40 -13.31
CA ILE A 26 -2.67 -19.14 -12.92
C ILE A 26 -1.18 -19.16 -13.25
N ILE A 27 -0.73 -18.14 -13.96
CA ILE A 27 0.68 -17.84 -14.24
C ILE A 27 1.02 -16.59 -13.44
N HIS A 28 1.91 -16.70 -12.48
CA HIS A 28 2.30 -15.57 -11.63
C HIS A 28 3.72 -15.11 -11.96
N ILE A 29 3.82 -13.92 -12.58
CA ILE A 29 5.09 -13.29 -12.94
C ILE A 29 5.03 -11.82 -12.51
N PRO A 30 5.48 -11.51 -11.29
CA PRO A 30 5.42 -10.14 -10.78
C PRO A 30 6.35 -9.22 -11.58
N THR A 31 5.88 -8.03 -11.91
CA THR A 31 6.66 -6.97 -12.59
C THR A 31 7.19 -5.92 -11.63
N LEU A 32 6.77 -5.98 -10.36
CA LEU A 32 7.22 -5.11 -9.29
C LEU A 32 7.62 -5.93 -8.07
N GLN A 33 8.69 -5.49 -7.41
CA GLN A 33 9.12 -6.00 -6.12
C GLN A 33 9.11 -4.86 -5.09
N VAL A 34 8.42 -5.09 -3.98
CA VAL A 34 8.40 -4.15 -2.84
C VAL A 34 9.49 -4.54 -1.86
N LYS A 35 10.37 -3.59 -1.51
CA LYS A 35 11.45 -3.76 -0.54
C LYS A 35 11.29 -2.80 0.64
N PRO A 36 11.52 -3.24 1.89
CA PRO A 36 11.52 -2.33 3.03
C PRO A 36 12.71 -1.38 2.96
N VAL A 37 12.49 -0.11 3.28
CA VAL A 37 13.55 0.88 3.50
C VAL A 37 13.87 0.94 4.99
N THR A 38 15.06 0.48 5.38
CA THR A 38 15.44 0.26 6.78
C THR A 38 16.14 1.45 7.44
N ASN A 39 16.55 2.44 6.67
CA ASN A 39 17.44 3.52 7.15
C ASN A 39 16.74 4.73 7.75
N GLN A 40 15.41 4.76 7.80
CA GLN A 40 14.70 5.88 8.42
C GLN A 40 14.45 5.60 9.91
N LYS A 41 15.13 6.35 10.76
CA LYS A 41 14.84 6.41 12.21
C LYS A 41 13.56 7.22 12.42
N CYS A 42 12.40 6.60 12.23
CA CYS A 42 11.14 7.18 12.63
C CYS A 42 10.80 6.63 14.01
N ASP A 43 10.90 7.51 15.02
CA ASP A 43 10.37 7.19 16.35
C ASP A 43 8.87 7.52 16.34
N ALA A 44 8.06 6.48 16.25
CA ALA A 44 6.61 6.62 16.20
C ALA A 44 6.01 7.34 17.42
N LYS A 45 6.72 7.38 18.56
CA LYS A 45 6.29 8.08 19.77
C LYS A 45 6.13 9.59 19.54
N ASN A 46 6.86 10.15 18.58
CA ASN A 46 6.84 11.58 18.28
C ASN A 46 5.61 12.03 17.45
N TYR A 47 4.70 11.12 17.13
CA TYR A 47 3.54 11.40 16.31
C TYR A 47 2.24 11.02 17.02
N ASP A 48 1.18 11.76 16.75
CA ASP A 48 -0.15 11.57 17.32
C ASP A 48 -1.08 10.76 16.43
N ALA A 49 -0.81 10.77 15.11
CA ALA A 49 -1.56 10.02 14.11
C ALA A 49 -0.67 9.53 12.98
N PHE A 50 -1.19 8.57 12.21
CA PHE A 50 -0.53 7.97 11.05
C PHE A 50 -1.40 8.08 9.81
N ILE A 51 -0.76 8.24 8.64
CA ILE A 51 -1.40 8.13 7.33
C ILE A 51 -0.78 6.97 6.57
N PHE A 52 -1.62 6.13 5.97
CA PHE A 52 -1.25 5.01 5.11
C PHE A 52 -2.01 5.09 3.78
N THR A 53 -1.31 5.38 2.68
CA THR A 53 -1.89 5.36 1.33
C THR A 53 -1.69 4.03 0.62
N SER A 54 -0.96 3.10 1.23
CA SER A 54 -0.74 1.75 0.71
C SER A 54 -0.65 0.72 1.83
N ALA A 55 -1.13 -0.49 1.56
CA ALA A 55 -0.95 -1.64 2.44
C ALA A 55 0.54 -1.97 2.67
N ASN A 56 1.40 -1.68 1.69
CA ASN A 56 2.84 -1.92 1.82
C ASN A 56 3.50 -1.05 2.88
N ALA A 57 2.99 0.15 3.10
CA ALA A 57 3.48 1.03 4.16
C ALA A 57 3.31 0.41 5.55
N ILE A 58 2.14 -0.17 5.84
CA ILE A 58 1.89 -0.80 7.15
C ILE A 58 2.54 -2.18 7.28
N ARG A 59 2.66 -2.96 6.19
CA ARG A 59 3.33 -4.27 6.22
C ARG A 59 4.78 -4.17 6.65
N ASN A 60 5.48 -3.13 6.20
CA ASN A 60 6.89 -2.88 6.47
C ASN A 60 7.14 -2.10 7.78
N LEU A 61 6.09 -1.72 8.50
CA LEU A 61 6.22 -0.92 9.70
C LEU A 61 6.37 -1.81 10.94
N LYS A 62 7.43 -1.52 11.74
CA LYS A 62 7.67 -2.13 13.05
C LYS A 62 7.36 -1.06 14.11
N LEU A 63 6.15 -1.08 14.66
CA LEU A 63 5.74 -0.17 15.71
C LEU A 63 5.57 -0.89 17.05
N LEU A 64 5.70 -0.11 18.12
CA LEU A 64 5.49 -0.58 19.48
C LEU A 64 4.00 -0.73 19.81
N ASN A 65 3.66 -1.52 20.82
CA ASN A 65 2.27 -1.76 21.22
C ASN A 65 1.54 -0.48 21.65
N GLU A 66 2.24 0.49 22.21
CA GLU A 66 1.70 1.79 22.63
C GLU A 66 1.15 2.61 21.46
N ASP A 67 1.71 2.43 20.25
CA ASP A 67 1.31 3.16 19.06
C ASP A 67 -0.03 2.69 18.50
N LYS A 68 -0.52 1.51 18.90
CA LYS A 68 -1.74 0.88 18.36
C LYS A 68 -3.03 1.62 18.68
N LYS A 69 -3.00 2.57 19.61
CA LYS A 69 -4.15 3.43 19.96
C LYS A 69 -4.23 4.70 19.13
N LYS A 70 -3.17 5.04 18.40
CA LYS A 70 -3.10 6.24 17.58
C LYS A 70 -4.07 6.17 16.42
N LEU A 71 -4.58 7.34 16.02
CA LEU A 71 -5.47 7.45 14.87
C LEU A 71 -4.71 7.13 13.59
N CYS A 72 -5.28 6.25 12.76
CA CYS A 72 -4.73 5.85 11.47
C CYS A 72 -5.70 6.26 10.36
N PHE A 73 -5.27 7.14 9.50
CA PHE A 73 -5.97 7.49 8.27
C PHE A 73 -5.52 6.57 7.14
N CYS A 74 -6.47 5.88 6.51
CA CYS A 74 -6.22 4.89 5.46
C CYS A 74 -6.87 5.31 4.15
N VAL A 75 -6.17 5.15 3.03
CA VAL A 75 -6.72 5.50 1.70
C VAL A 75 -7.94 4.66 1.35
N GLY A 76 -7.96 3.38 1.71
CA GLY A 76 -9.04 2.48 1.36
C GLY A 76 -9.20 1.30 2.31
N SER A 77 -10.25 0.52 2.09
CA SER A 77 -10.68 -0.59 2.96
C SER A 77 -9.63 -1.71 3.08
N ILE A 78 -8.87 -2.00 2.02
CA ILE A 78 -7.82 -3.01 2.04
C ILE A 78 -6.69 -2.57 2.97
N THR A 79 -6.23 -1.32 2.85
CA THR A 79 -5.21 -0.74 3.72
C THR A 79 -5.70 -0.73 5.17
N GLU A 80 -6.93 -0.28 5.41
CA GLU A 80 -7.53 -0.29 6.75
C GLU A 80 -7.60 -1.70 7.35
N LYS A 81 -8.03 -2.71 6.59
CA LYS A 81 -8.08 -4.11 7.04
C LYS A 81 -6.71 -4.57 7.57
N ILE A 82 -5.63 -4.27 6.83
CA ILE A 82 -4.27 -4.66 7.23
C ILE A 82 -3.81 -3.86 8.46
N VAL A 83 -4.14 -2.57 8.55
CA VAL A 83 -3.88 -1.74 9.73
C VAL A 83 -4.55 -2.34 10.96
N ARG A 84 -5.82 -2.73 10.87
CA ARG A 84 -6.55 -3.41 11.96
C ARG A 84 -5.96 -4.78 12.31
N GLN A 85 -5.55 -5.58 11.32
CA GLN A 85 -4.88 -6.87 11.55
C GLN A 85 -3.54 -6.72 12.30
N LYS A 86 -2.85 -5.59 12.11
CA LYS A 86 -1.63 -5.24 12.87
C LYS A 86 -1.93 -4.75 14.30
N GLY A 87 -3.21 -4.65 14.67
CA GLY A 87 -3.67 -4.33 16.03
C GLY A 87 -4.05 -2.87 16.26
N TYR A 88 -4.11 -2.04 15.22
CA TYR A 88 -4.58 -0.65 15.35
C TYR A 88 -6.10 -0.62 15.40
N SER A 89 -6.68 -0.06 16.45
CA SER A 89 -8.13 -0.04 16.66
C SER A 89 -8.81 1.24 16.18
N ASN A 90 -8.05 2.34 16.12
CA ASN A 90 -8.60 3.65 15.77
C ASN A 90 -8.26 3.99 14.31
N THR A 91 -9.15 3.65 13.37
CA THR A 91 -8.91 3.81 11.94
C THR A 91 -10.05 4.54 11.25
N ILE A 92 -9.72 5.36 10.28
CA ILE A 92 -10.65 6.04 9.37
C ILE A 92 -10.21 5.71 7.93
N SER A 93 -11.13 5.22 7.09
CA SER A 93 -10.88 4.85 5.70
C SER A 93 -11.61 5.80 4.74
N ALA A 94 -10.94 6.16 3.65
CA ALA A 94 -11.41 7.16 2.69
C ALA A 94 -12.06 6.59 1.41
N GLY A 95 -12.31 5.29 1.36
CA GLY A 95 -13.02 4.68 0.24
C GLY A 95 -12.23 4.57 -1.07
N GLY A 96 -10.88 4.72 -1.06
CA GLY A 96 -10.03 4.25 -2.15
C GLY A 96 -9.17 5.27 -2.88
N ASN A 97 -9.26 6.58 -2.62
CA ASN A 97 -8.37 7.54 -3.27
C ASN A 97 -7.80 8.60 -2.32
N VAL A 98 -6.64 9.17 -2.70
CA VAL A 98 -5.89 10.12 -1.88
C VAL A 98 -6.64 11.44 -1.68
N ASN A 99 -7.41 11.90 -2.68
CA ASN A 99 -8.19 13.14 -2.56
C ASN A 99 -9.34 12.99 -1.55
N ALA A 100 -10.02 11.84 -1.54
CA ALA A 100 -11.03 11.55 -0.53
C ALA A 100 -10.41 11.49 0.87
N LEU A 101 -9.20 10.90 1.01
CA LEU A 101 -8.46 10.87 2.27
C LEU A 101 -8.10 12.28 2.75
N LYS A 102 -7.59 13.12 1.85
CA LYS A 102 -7.33 14.55 2.14
C LYS A 102 -8.58 15.23 2.68
N ASN A 103 -9.71 15.09 2.00
CA ASN A 103 -10.98 15.72 2.42
C ASN A 103 -11.44 15.22 3.79
N ILE A 104 -11.27 13.92 4.09
CA ILE A 104 -11.60 13.37 5.41
C ILE A 104 -10.71 13.99 6.49
N ILE A 105 -9.41 14.12 6.25
CA ILE A 105 -8.49 14.73 7.22
C ILE A 105 -8.87 16.21 7.45
N LEU A 106 -9.15 16.97 6.39
CA LEU A 106 -9.52 18.38 6.48
C LEU A 106 -10.84 18.61 7.23
N ASN A 107 -11.80 17.68 7.09
CA ASN A 107 -13.11 17.76 7.74
C ASN A 107 -13.15 17.04 9.09
N SER A 108 -12.03 16.45 9.55
CA SER A 108 -11.95 15.79 10.86
C SER A 108 -11.66 16.81 11.97
N ASP A 109 -12.02 16.44 13.20
CA ASP A 109 -11.68 17.22 14.41
C ASP A 109 -10.21 17.01 14.85
N PHE A 110 -9.35 16.53 13.95
CA PHE A 110 -7.94 16.31 14.28
C PHE A 110 -7.22 17.66 14.46
N ASP A 111 -6.66 17.85 15.65
CA ASP A 111 -5.96 19.09 16.01
C ASP A 111 -4.70 19.27 15.14
N LYS A 112 -4.65 20.36 14.37
CA LYS A 112 -3.52 20.71 13.50
C LYS A 112 -2.19 20.92 14.24
N LYS A 113 -2.22 21.14 15.56
CA LYS A 113 -1.02 21.22 16.40
C LYS A 113 -0.39 19.86 16.68
N LYS A 114 -1.13 18.77 16.46
CA LYS A 114 -0.66 17.40 16.59
C LYS A 114 0.09 16.95 15.35
N LYS A 115 1.08 16.11 15.57
CA LYS A 115 2.01 15.69 14.52
C LYS A 115 1.57 14.39 13.86
N ILE A 116 1.61 14.35 12.54
CA ILE A 116 1.24 13.19 11.72
C ILE A 116 2.48 12.60 11.07
N ALA A 117 2.64 11.26 11.09
CA ALA A 117 3.57 10.57 10.22
C ALA A 117 2.83 10.00 9.00
N TYR A 118 3.25 10.41 7.81
CA TYR A 118 2.75 9.86 6.55
C TYR A 118 3.72 8.79 6.04
N PHE A 119 3.36 7.53 6.21
CA PHE A 119 4.14 6.39 5.73
C PHE A 119 3.77 6.07 4.29
N CYS A 120 4.78 6.11 3.40
CA CYS A 120 4.57 5.91 1.97
C CYS A 120 5.77 5.22 1.31
N GLY A 121 5.62 4.91 0.02
CA GLY A 121 6.71 4.47 -0.84
C GLY A 121 7.61 5.61 -1.30
N ASP A 122 8.72 5.25 -1.93
CA ASP A 122 9.63 6.17 -2.61
C ASP A 122 8.97 6.85 -3.82
N TYR A 123 8.06 6.15 -4.47
CA TYR A 123 7.20 6.70 -5.53
C TYR A 123 5.78 6.93 -5.00
N ILE A 124 5.27 8.15 -5.18
CA ILE A 124 3.91 8.56 -4.83
C ILE A 124 3.28 9.30 -6.02
N SER A 125 2.00 9.06 -6.28
CA SER A 125 1.24 9.74 -7.35
C SER A 125 0.79 11.15 -6.96
N THR A 126 0.67 11.42 -5.67
CA THR A 126 0.15 12.70 -5.13
C THR A 126 0.95 13.13 -3.90
N ASP A 127 1.36 14.39 -3.85
CA ASP A 127 2.09 14.98 -2.72
C ASP A 127 1.13 15.38 -1.57
N LEU A 128 0.46 14.39 -0.98
CA LEU A 128 -0.51 14.60 0.11
C LEU A 128 0.10 15.35 1.30
N ASP A 129 1.37 15.09 1.62
CA ASP A 129 2.05 15.78 2.71
C ASP A 129 2.23 17.28 2.44
N LEU A 130 2.55 17.67 1.20
CA LEU A 130 2.68 19.08 0.83
C LEU A 130 1.31 19.79 0.89
N ASP A 131 0.26 19.13 0.43
CA ASP A 131 -1.09 19.65 0.47
C ASP A 131 -1.57 19.87 1.91
N LEU A 132 -1.38 18.89 2.79
CA LEU A 132 -1.77 19.02 4.20
C LEU A 132 -0.91 20.06 4.95
N LYS A 133 0.38 20.20 4.60
CA LYS A 133 1.23 21.28 5.15
C LYS A 133 0.70 22.67 4.78
N ARG A 134 0.25 22.86 3.53
CA ARG A 134 -0.36 24.13 3.09
C ARG A 134 -1.62 24.47 3.89
N GLU A 135 -2.36 23.44 4.32
CA GLU A 135 -3.55 23.58 5.17
C GLU A 135 -3.21 23.74 6.68
N GLY A 136 -1.92 23.79 7.04
CA GLY A 136 -1.45 24.06 8.39
C GLY A 136 -1.28 22.83 9.27
N TYR A 137 -1.27 21.61 8.72
CA TYR A 137 -0.97 20.42 9.49
C TYR A 137 0.53 20.21 9.69
N LEU A 138 0.89 19.67 10.86
CA LEU A 138 2.26 19.23 11.15
C LEU A 138 2.43 17.78 10.68
N ILE A 139 3.04 17.58 9.53
CA ILE A 139 3.18 16.26 8.90
C ILE A 139 4.61 16.02 8.44
N ASP A 140 5.14 14.84 8.76
CA ASP A 140 6.40 14.33 8.22
C ASP A 140 6.14 13.16 7.27
N LYS A 141 6.72 13.22 6.08
CA LYS A 141 6.75 12.14 5.11
C LYS A 141 7.83 11.14 5.48
N VAL A 142 7.46 9.88 5.62
CA VAL A 142 8.33 8.76 6.00
C VAL A 142 8.30 7.71 4.92
N ILE A 143 9.36 7.65 4.09
CA ILE A 143 9.49 6.62 3.06
C ILE A 143 9.94 5.32 3.74
N ASN A 144 9.07 4.32 3.83
CA ASN A 144 9.37 3.06 4.51
C ASN A 144 9.39 1.83 3.62
N TYR A 145 9.12 1.98 2.33
CA TYR A 145 9.34 0.97 1.31
C TYR A 145 9.74 1.60 -0.02
N SER A 146 10.35 0.81 -0.89
CA SER A 146 10.61 1.13 -2.28
C SER A 146 9.95 0.11 -3.20
N SER A 147 9.59 0.55 -4.42
CA SER A 147 9.03 -0.30 -5.46
C SER A 147 10.00 -0.37 -6.64
N GLU A 148 10.60 -1.54 -6.85
CA GLU A 148 11.54 -1.77 -7.95
C GLU A 148 10.86 -2.53 -9.08
N LYS A 149 11.07 -2.08 -10.32
CA LYS A 149 10.61 -2.80 -11.52
C LYS A 149 11.46 -4.05 -11.72
N ILE A 150 10.82 -5.18 -12.03
CA ILE A 150 11.47 -6.39 -12.50
C ILE A 150 11.44 -6.31 -14.03
N VAL A 151 12.58 -6.04 -14.64
CA VAL A 151 12.70 -5.77 -16.08
C VAL A 151 12.93 -7.07 -16.86
N ASP A 152 13.68 -8.01 -16.27
CA ASP A 152 14.09 -9.21 -16.96
C ASP A 152 13.23 -10.42 -16.56
N LEU A 153 12.70 -11.10 -17.56
CA LEU A 153 12.12 -12.43 -17.38
C LEU A 153 13.28 -13.44 -17.24
N ASN A 154 13.20 -14.26 -16.22
CA ASN A 154 14.14 -15.39 -16.13
C ASN A 154 13.75 -16.46 -17.16
N ASN A 155 14.71 -17.33 -17.51
CA ASN A 155 14.53 -18.40 -18.49
C ASN A 155 13.36 -19.35 -18.18
N GLU A 156 13.00 -19.51 -16.90
CA GLU A 156 11.89 -20.33 -16.45
C GLU A 156 10.55 -19.68 -16.79
N ASN A 157 10.39 -18.38 -16.51
CA ASN A 157 9.21 -17.60 -16.83
C ASN A 157 8.98 -17.52 -18.34
N GLU A 158 10.05 -17.35 -19.14
CA GLU A 158 9.95 -17.39 -20.60
C GLU A 158 9.43 -18.74 -21.11
N LYS A 159 9.95 -19.86 -20.58
CA LYS A 159 9.48 -21.20 -20.93
C LYS A 159 8.01 -21.41 -20.55
N ILE A 160 7.59 -20.90 -19.38
CA ILE A 160 6.19 -21.00 -18.93
C ILE A 160 5.27 -20.25 -19.91
N LEU A 161 5.63 -19.01 -20.29
CA LEU A 161 4.83 -18.21 -21.22
C LEU A 161 4.76 -18.82 -22.62
N ASN A 162 5.88 -19.38 -23.11
CA ASN A 162 5.93 -20.03 -24.42
C ASN A 162 5.09 -21.32 -24.46
N ASN A 163 5.12 -22.12 -23.39
CA ASN A 163 4.39 -23.38 -23.31
C ASN A 163 2.90 -23.18 -22.96
N HIS A 164 2.59 -22.10 -22.26
CA HIS A 164 1.24 -21.79 -21.78
C HIS A 164 0.95 -20.31 -21.98
N PRO A 165 0.72 -19.87 -23.24
CA PRO A 165 0.41 -18.46 -23.51
C PRO A 165 -0.82 -18.03 -22.70
N PRO A 166 -0.80 -16.84 -22.09
CA PRO A 166 -1.93 -16.35 -21.31
C PRO A 166 -3.09 -15.92 -22.21
N ASP A 167 -4.31 -16.32 -21.84
CA ASP A 167 -5.54 -15.84 -22.48
C ASP A 167 -5.90 -14.44 -21.95
N ILE A 168 -5.56 -14.14 -20.70
CA ILE A 168 -5.80 -12.85 -20.02
C ILE A 168 -4.55 -12.47 -19.23
N CYS A 169 -4.21 -11.17 -19.27
CA CYS A 169 -3.17 -10.59 -18.46
C CYS A 169 -3.77 -9.53 -17.51
N LEU A 170 -3.63 -9.76 -16.20
CA LEU A 170 -3.99 -8.80 -15.17
C LEU A 170 -2.74 -8.01 -14.79
N LEU A 171 -2.62 -6.81 -15.38
CA LEU A 171 -1.51 -5.91 -15.13
C LEU A 171 -1.67 -5.24 -13.77
N TYR A 172 -0.55 -5.03 -13.12
CA TYR A 172 -0.44 -4.23 -11.92
C TYR A 172 0.47 -3.02 -12.19
N THR A 173 -0.08 -1.84 -11.97
CA THR A 173 0.70 -0.61 -11.95
C THR A 173 0.66 -0.03 -10.54
N SER A 174 1.67 0.76 -10.16
CA SER A 174 1.71 1.41 -8.84
C SER A 174 0.46 2.26 -8.56
N ASP A 175 -0.16 2.79 -9.61
CA ASP A 175 -1.35 3.65 -9.51
C ASP A 175 -2.64 2.83 -9.38
N ALA A 176 -2.67 1.58 -9.88
CA ALA A 176 -3.84 0.70 -9.78
C ALA A 176 -4.06 0.13 -8.36
N ALA A 177 -3.09 0.24 -7.45
CA ALA A 177 -3.23 -0.21 -6.07
C ALA A 177 -4.13 0.72 -5.24
N ASP A 178 -4.31 1.96 -5.69
CA ASP A 178 -5.06 2.99 -4.99
C ASP A 178 -6.50 3.17 -5.55
N GLU A 179 -6.86 2.45 -6.63
CA GLU A 179 -8.15 2.61 -7.31
C GLU A 179 -9.15 1.44 -7.12
N VAL A 180 -8.86 0.48 -6.24
CA VAL A 180 -9.77 -0.67 -6.01
C VAL A 180 -10.18 -0.80 -4.56
#